data_48a7a92e45d6b4b1c5977a0f9d2305cd
#
_entry.id   48a7a92e45d6b4b1c5977a0f9d2305cd
#
_cell.length_a   1.000
_cell.length_b   1.000
_cell.length_c   1.000
_cell.angle_alpha   90.00
_cell.angle_beta   90.00
_cell.angle_gamma   90.00
#
_symmetry.space_group_name_H-M   'P 1'
#
loop_
_entity.id
_entity.type
_entity.pdbx_description
1 polymer ?
#
loop_
_entity_poly.entity_id
_entity_poly.type
_entity_poly.pdbx_seq_one_letter_code
_entity_poly.pdbx_strand_id
1 'polypeptide(L)'
;TTVAIGTGALSAQNFTSATDTYNVAVGYDAGDRVTTGIQNTIVGALAGDAFTDADFNVAVGSKALSADTLGSRSVAIGRSALAAQNFTSATNTYNVAVGMSAGAAVSTGIRNTFLGADTATSANTGNDNVFLGYNAGTYSVATTTGSQNTVLGSYARIGNAGDSNAVAIGHDVVGTAGFTTLGNGTADIRAAHGNVTWNTVSDQRYKKDIVNSTAGLSFINDLTPRTFKYKNLGELPETFNAYKADSTDVFKNSVTNHGFIAQEVKT
;
A
#
# COMPACT_ATOMS: atom_id res chain seq x y z
N THR A 1 -15.28 -27.08 22.51
CA THR A 1 -13.87 -27.17 22.90
C THR A 1 -13.26 -25.79 23.02
N THR A 2 -12.78 -25.38 24.16
CA THR A 2 -12.16 -24.05 24.43
C THR A 2 -10.85 -24.25 25.17
N VAL A 3 -9.85 -23.39 24.90
CA VAL A 3 -8.62 -23.30 25.68
C VAL A 3 -8.52 -21.89 26.26
N ALA A 4 -8.49 -21.78 27.57
CA ALA A 4 -8.31 -20.51 28.28
C ALA A 4 -7.18 -20.65 29.36
N ILE A 5 -6.12 -19.86 29.18
CA ILE A 5 -4.96 -19.90 30.09
C ILE A 5 -4.61 -18.45 30.49
N GLY A 6 -4.76 -18.13 31.75
CA GLY A 6 -4.47 -16.82 32.32
C GLY A 6 -5.65 -16.26 33.10
N THR A 7 -5.37 -15.30 34.00
CA THR A 7 -6.41 -14.61 34.76
C THR A 7 -7.31 -13.84 33.80
N GLY A 8 -8.63 -14.01 33.90
CA GLY A 8 -9.62 -13.33 33.08
C GLY A 8 -9.75 -13.86 31.61
N ALA A 9 -8.94 -14.85 31.20
CA ALA A 9 -9.04 -15.38 29.83
C ALA A 9 -10.44 -15.99 29.61
N LEU A 10 -11.17 -15.48 28.56
CA LEU A 10 -12.55 -15.87 28.22
C LEU A 10 -13.53 -15.87 29.42
N SER A 11 -13.37 -14.94 30.35
CA SER A 11 -14.15 -14.97 31.62
C SER A 11 -15.65 -14.76 31.40
N ALA A 12 -16.05 -14.01 30.37
CA ALA A 12 -17.45 -13.74 30.02
C ALA A 12 -18.07 -14.78 29.07
N GLN A 13 -17.30 -15.80 28.64
CA GLN A 13 -17.81 -16.75 27.66
C GLN A 13 -19.04 -17.51 28.17
N ASN A 14 -20.17 -17.34 27.55
CA ASN A 14 -21.43 -17.90 27.97
C ASN A 14 -22.32 -18.32 26.79
N PHE A 15 -22.51 -19.64 26.65
CA PHE A 15 -23.40 -20.23 25.65
C PHE A 15 -24.61 -20.88 26.34
N THR A 16 -25.80 -20.57 25.87
CA THR A 16 -27.05 -21.12 26.41
C THR A 16 -27.34 -22.53 25.92
N SER A 17 -26.58 -23.02 24.96
CA SER A 17 -26.67 -24.38 24.41
C SER A 17 -25.27 -24.96 24.16
N ALA A 18 -25.17 -26.28 24.00
CA ALA A 18 -23.92 -26.93 23.65
C ALA A 18 -23.40 -26.41 22.32
N THR A 19 -22.30 -25.63 22.34
CA THR A 19 -21.71 -25.01 21.17
C THR A 19 -20.21 -25.36 21.07
N ASP A 20 -19.80 -25.79 19.90
CA ASP A 20 -18.38 -25.97 19.59
C ASP A 20 -17.74 -24.60 19.28
N THR A 21 -17.09 -24.03 20.29
CA THR A 21 -16.59 -22.66 20.23
C THR A 21 -15.24 -22.55 19.53
N TYR A 22 -14.35 -23.53 19.75
CA TYR A 22 -12.98 -23.59 19.21
C TYR A 22 -12.17 -22.29 19.48
N ASN A 23 -12.47 -21.58 20.59
CA ASN A 23 -11.70 -20.43 21.00
C ASN A 23 -10.41 -20.87 21.73
N VAL A 24 -9.31 -20.21 21.43
CA VAL A 24 -8.04 -20.31 22.16
C VAL A 24 -7.70 -18.93 22.72
N ALA A 25 -7.60 -18.79 24.02
CA ALA A 25 -7.16 -17.55 24.68
C ALA A 25 -6.05 -17.83 25.70
N VAL A 26 -4.92 -17.16 25.51
CA VAL A 26 -3.75 -17.29 26.40
C VAL A 26 -3.23 -15.90 26.79
N GLY A 27 -3.36 -15.52 28.03
CA GLY A 27 -2.88 -14.24 28.56
C GLY A 27 -3.81 -13.64 29.59
N TYR A 28 -3.34 -12.58 30.26
CA TYR A 28 -4.15 -11.79 31.19
C TYR A 28 -5.27 -11.08 30.41
N ASP A 29 -6.53 -11.28 30.79
CA ASP A 29 -7.74 -10.76 30.15
C ASP A 29 -7.81 -11.00 28.63
N ALA A 30 -7.18 -12.06 28.11
CA ALA A 30 -7.27 -12.44 26.72
C ALA A 30 -8.71 -12.85 26.36
N GLY A 31 -9.39 -12.08 25.50
CA GLY A 31 -10.77 -12.30 25.14
C GLY A 31 -11.76 -12.20 26.31
N ASP A 32 -11.46 -11.39 27.33
CA ASP A 32 -12.23 -11.30 28.58
C ASP A 32 -13.75 -11.16 28.35
N ARG A 33 -14.16 -10.35 27.37
CA ARG A 33 -15.58 -10.06 27.08
C ARG A 33 -16.22 -10.96 26.02
N VAL A 34 -15.51 -11.95 25.49
CA VAL A 34 -16.12 -12.88 24.54
C VAL A 34 -17.32 -13.57 25.16
N THR A 35 -18.50 -13.36 24.60
CA THR A 35 -19.75 -14.01 25.07
C THR A 35 -20.11 -15.18 24.16
N THR A 36 -20.48 -14.92 22.92
CA THR A 36 -20.95 -15.90 21.93
C THR A 36 -20.02 -16.06 20.73
N GLY A 37 -18.95 -15.24 20.63
CA GLY A 37 -17.95 -15.35 19.56
C GLY A 37 -17.24 -16.71 19.54
N ILE A 38 -16.98 -17.22 18.34
CA ILE A 38 -16.40 -18.55 18.11
C ILE A 38 -15.16 -18.49 17.20
N GLN A 39 -14.34 -19.55 17.30
CA GLN A 39 -13.20 -19.80 16.40
C GLN A 39 -12.17 -18.65 16.40
N ASN A 40 -11.96 -18.03 17.56
CA ASN A 40 -10.96 -16.99 17.75
C ASN A 40 -9.67 -17.57 18.33
N THR A 41 -8.52 -17.12 17.85
CA THR A 41 -7.19 -17.38 18.43
C THR A 41 -6.67 -16.09 19.05
N ILE A 42 -6.60 -16.03 20.38
CA ILE A 42 -6.32 -14.82 21.15
C ILE A 42 -5.12 -15.09 22.06
N VAL A 43 -3.96 -14.50 21.80
CA VAL A 43 -2.74 -14.74 22.57
C VAL A 43 -2.06 -13.43 22.93
N GLY A 44 -2.00 -13.11 24.20
CA GLY A 44 -1.37 -11.90 24.73
C GLY A 44 -2.26 -11.17 25.74
N ALA A 45 -1.64 -10.37 26.60
CA ALA A 45 -2.39 -9.59 27.57
C ALA A 45 -3.29 -8.57 26.88
N LEU A 46 -4.58 -8.55 27.24
CA LEU A 46 -5.60 -7.67 26.66
C LEU A 46 -5.75 -7.82 25.13
N ALA A 47 -5.40 -8.97 24.57
CA ALA A 47 -5.69 -9.27 23.17
C ALA A 47 -7.19 -9.57 23.04
N GLY A 48 -7.87 -8.95 22.05
CA GLY A 48 -9.30 -9.16 21.79
C GLY A 48 -10.21 -9.04 23.02
N ASP A 49 -9.79 -8.28 24.02
CA ASP A 49 -10.48 -8.19 25.32
C ASP A 49 -11.85 -7.52 25.24
N ALA A 50 -12.13 -6.78 24.16
CA ALA A 50 -13.45 -6.19 23.92
C ALA A 50 -14.39 -7.05 23.06
N PHE A 51 -13.92 -8.14 22.45
CA PHE A 51 -14.76 -9.02 21.63
C PHE A 51 -16.00 -9.48 22.41
N THR A 52 -17.16 -9.48 21.75
CA THR A 52 -18.39 -10.05 22.31
C THR A 52 -18.91 -11.21 21.46
N ASP A 53 -19.38 -10.94 20.24
CA ASP A 53 -19.88 -11.92 19.27
C ASP A 53 -19.04 -11.89 17.98
N ALA A 54 -17.75 -11.61 18.11
CA ALA A 54 -16.78 -11.57 17.01
C ALA A 54 -16.22 -12.97 16.74
N ASP A 55 -16.16 -13.36 15.47
CA ASP A 55 -15.80 -14.70 15.04
C ASP A 55 -14.55 -14.73 14.15
N PHE A 56 -13.85 -15.86 14.16
CA PHE A 56 -12.79 -16.17 13.19
C PHE A 56 -11.60 -15.19 13.22
N ASN A 57 -11.31 -14.58 14.37
CA ASN A 57 -10.21 -13.63 14.48
C ASN A 57 -8.93 -14.29 14.99
N VAL A 58 -7.81 -13.78 14.53
CA VAL A 58 -6.48 -14.07 15.08
C VAL A 58 -5.93 -12.79 15.71
N ALA A 59 -5.82 -12.75 17.02
CA ALA A 59 -5.27 -11.65 17.80
C ALA A 59 -4.07 -12.13 18.61
N VAL A 60 -2.85 -11.88 18.12
CA VAL A 60 -1.62 -12.34 18.77
C VAL A 60 -0.72 -11.16 19.10
N GLY A 61 -0.54 -10.88 20.37
CA GLY A 61 0.23 -9.76 20.89
C GLY A 61 -0.56 -8.94 21.89
N SER A 62 0.13 -8.29 22.83
CA SER A 62 -0.54 -7.44 23.81
C SER A 62 -1.36 -6.34 23.12
N LYS A 63 -2.65 -6.24 23.48
CA LYS A 63 -3.62 -5.28 22.91
C LYS A 63 -3.87 -5.41 21.39
N ALA A 64 -3.59 -6.56 20.77
CA ALA A 64 -4.03 -6.82 19.40
C ALA A 64 -5.57 -6.89 19.39
N LEU A 65 -6.25 -6.14 18.48
CA LEU A 65 -7.72 -6.05 18.36
C LEU A 65 -8.45 -5.74 19.68
N SER A 66 -7.83 -4.94 20.55
CA SER A 66 -8.34 -4.72 21.91
C SER A 66 -9.62 -3.86 21.98
N ALA A 67 -9.98 -3.10 20.96
CA ALA A 67 -11.19 -2.28 20.97
C ALA A 67 -12.37 -2.90 20.20
N ASP A 68 -12.14 -3.91 19.39
CA ASP A 68 -13.17 -4.46 18.51
C ASP A 68 -14.19 -5.29 19.27
N THR A 69 -15.46 -5.08 18.98
CA THR A 69 -16.56 -5.77 19.65
C THR A 69 -17.23 -6.84 18.78
N LEU A 70 -17.49 -6.53 17.51
CA LEU A 70 -18.29 -7.34 16.59
C LEU A 70 -17.64 -7.56 15.22
N GLY A 71 -16.37 -7.12 15.05
CA GLY A 71 -15.62 -7.35 13.81
C GLY A 71 -15.11 -8.78 13.74
N SER A 72 -15.31 -9.43 12.61
CA SER A 72 -14.95 -10.84 12.38
C SER A 72 -13.94 -10.96 11.24
N ARG A 73 -13.18 -12.07 11.23
CA ARG A 73 -12.27 -12.44 10.14
C ARG A 73 -11.06 -11.51 9.99
N SER A 74 -10.59 -10.92 11.08
CA SER A 74 -9.34 -10.15 11.13
C SER A 74 -8.16 -10.99 11.58
N VAL A 75 -6.97 -10.66 11.06
CA VAL A 75 -5.68 -11.19 11.55
C VAL A 75 -4.85 -10.03 12.06
N ALA A 76 -4.57 -9.99 13.34
CA ALA A 76 -3.74 -8.99 14.00
C ALA A 76 -2.60 -9.68 14.79
N ILE A 77 -1.38 -9.54 14.30
CA ILE A 77 -0.19 -10.15 14.90
C ILE A 77 0.83 -9.05 15.22
N GLY A 78 1.05 -8.82 16.50
CA GLY A 78 1.94 -7.79 17.02
C GLY A 78 1.29 -6.96 18.11
N ARG A 79 2.11 -6.33 18.97
CA ARG A 79 1.60 -5.44 20.02
C ARG A 79 0.79 -4.30 19.38
N SER A 80 -0.44 -4.11 19.84
CA SER A 80 -1.37 -3.07 19.34
C SER A 80 -1.69 -3.13 17.83
N ALA A 81 -1.53 -4.27 17.17
CA ALA A 81 -2.01 -4.43 15.80
C ALA A 81 -3.53 -4.31 15.77
N LEU A 82 -4.09 -3.47 14.87
CA LEU A 82 -5.53 -3.14 14.77
C LEU A 82 -6.19 -2.74 16.13
N ALA A 83 -5.44 -2.08 17.00
CA ALA A 83 -5.91 -1.82 18.37
C ALA A 83 -7.15 -0.92 18.44
N ALA A 84 -7.37 -0.03 17.48
CA ALA A 84 -8.54 0.86 17.43
C ALA A 84 -9.70 0.32 16.58
N GLN A 85 -9.53 -0.85 15.91
CA GLN A 85 -10.61 -1.45 15.13
C GLN A 85 -11.82 -1.67 16.05
N ASN A 86 -12.98 -1.17 15.63
CA ASN A 86 -14.22 -1.35 16.40
C ASN A 86 -15.45 -1.26 15.52
N PHE A 87 -16.12 -2.37 15.37
CA PHE A 87 -17.38 -2.48 14.64
C PHE A 87 -18.53 -2.68 15.63
N THR A 88 -19.52 -1.81 15.57
CA THR A 88 -20.72 -1.84 16.43
C THR A 88 -21.85 -2.70 15.86
N SER A 89 -21.63 -3.33 14.73
CA SER A 89 -22.50 -4.32 14.09
C SER A 89 -21.65 -5.48 13.57
N ALA A 90 -22.24 -6.67 13.48
CA ALA A 90 -21.55 -7.86 12.96
C ALA A 90 -21.03 -7.59 11.54
N THR A 91 -19.72 -7.53 11.39
CA THR A 91 -19.04 -7.14 10.15
C THR A 91 -17.89 -8.08 9.84
N ASN A 92 -17.86 -8.62 8.63
CA ASN A 92 -16.70 -9.32 8.11
C ASN A 92 -15.66 -8.29 7.63
N THR A 93 -14.61 -8.11 8.38
CA THR A 93 -13.64 -7.04 8.17
C THR A 93 -12.56 -7.39 7.17
N TYR A 94 -12.06 -8.65 7.19
CA TYR A 94 -10.97 -9.16 6.35
C TYR A 94 -9.69 -8.30 6.42
N ASN A 95 -9.43 -7.66 7.56
CA ASN A 95 -8.20 -6.92 7.78
C ASN A 95 -7.06 -7.86 8.19
N VAL A 96 -5.88 -7.66 7.62
CA VAL A 96 -4.66 -8.36 8.01
C VAL A 96 -3.61 -7.32 8.44
N ALA A 97 -3.15 -7.39 9.69
CA ALA A 97 -2.11 -6.53 10.21
C ALA A 97 -1.04 -7.36 10.94
N VAL A 98 0.19 -7.32 10.46
CA VAL A 98 1.31 -8.04 11.04
C VAL A 98 2.47 -7.08 11.29
N GLY A 99 2.77 -6.85 12.55
CA GLY A 99 3.80 -5.93 13.04
C GLY A 99 3.33 -5.14 14.25
N MET A 100 4.27 -4.62 15.03
CA MET A 100 3.95 -3.73 16.14
C MET A 100 3.20 -2.50 15.60
N SER A 101 2.06 -2.17 16.20
CA SER A 101 1.19 -1.04 15.82
C SER A 101 0.72 -1.04 14.35
N ALA A 102 0.82 -2.16 13.62
CA ALA A 102 0.32 -2.24 12.27
C ALA A 102 -1.19 -1.95 12.24
N GLY A 103 -1.62 -0.95 11.48
CA GLY A 103 -3.03 -0.54 11.38
C GLY A 103 -3.63 -0.06 12.70
N ALA A 104 -2.84 0.41 13.67
CA ALA A 104 -3.29 0.69 15.02
C ALA A 104 -4.44 1.72 15.12
N ALA A 105 -4.59 2.63 14.15
CA ALA A 105 -5.67 3.62 14.13
C ALA A 105 -6.86 3.21 13.25
N VAL A 106 -6.81 2.06 12.57
CA VAL A 106 -7.96 1.58 11.78
C VAL A 106 -9.16 1.44 12.70
N SER A 107 -10.25 2.12 12.39
CA SER A 107 -11.50 2.04 13.17
C SER A 107 -12.55 1.19 12.46
N THR A 108 -12.97 1.58 11.26
CA THR A 108 -14.01 0.92 10.48
C THR A 108 -13.60 0.58 9.04
N GLY A 109 -12.33 0.76 8.69
CA GLY A 109 -11.78 0.31 7.39
C GLY A 109 -11.80 -1.22 7.28
N ILE A 110 -12.11 -1.73 6.10
CA ILE A 110 -12.19 -3.18 5.83
C ILE A 110 -11.31 -3.59 4.63
N ARG A 111 -10.95 -4.88 4.58
CA ARG A 111 -10.16 -5.49 3.51
C ARG A 111 -8.78 -4.84 3.32
N ASN A 112 -8.16 -4.42 4.42
CA ASN A 112 -6.83 -3.84 4.40
C ASN A 112 -5.76 -4.88 4.75
N THR A 113 -4.59 -4.78 4.14
CA THR A 113 -3.41 -5.60 4.43
C THR A 113 -2.25 -4.69 4.83
N PHE A 114 -1.79 -4.80 6.07
CA PHE A 114 -0.69 -4.03 6.64
C PHE A 114 0.40 -4.97 7.16
N LEU A 115 1.58 -4.90 6.59
CA LEU A 115 2.71 -5.74 6.98
C LEU A 115 3.96 -4.90 7.25
N GLY A 116 4.38 -4.86 8.49
CA GLY A 116 5.52 -4.08 8.98
C GLY A 116 5.19 -3.32 10.26
N ALA A 117 6.21 -3.05 11.07
CA ALA A 117 6.02 -2.23 12.27
C ALA A 117 5.60 -0.80 11.89
N ASP A 118 4.70 -0.22 12.68
CA ASP A 118 4.18 1.14 12.53
C ASP A 118 3.57 1.43 11.15
N THR A 119 3.21 0.40 10.39
CA THR A 119 2.55 0.53 9.09
C THR A 119 1.11 0.99 9.29
N ALA A 120 0.66 1.96 8.48
CA ALA A 120 -0.72 2.46 8.48
C ALA A 120 -1.25 2.90 9.85
N THR A 121 -0.39 3.43 10.74
CA THR A 121 -0.80 3.86 12.09
C THR A 121 -1.78 5.03 12.09
N SER A 122 -2.04 5.65 10.95
CA SER A 122 -2.98 6.74 10.78
C SER A 122 -4.13 6.43 9.81
N ALA A 123 -4.18 5.22 9.24
CA ALA A 123 -5.30 4.77 8.42
C ALA A 123 -6.53 4.57 9.32
N ASN A 124 -7.66 5.17 9.00
CA ASN A 124 -8.83 5.14 9.87
C ASN A 124 -10.01 4.39 9.23
N THR A 125 -10.58 4.90 8.14
CA THR A 125 -11.78 4.35 7.51
C THR A 125 -11.58 3.88 6.07
N GLY A 126 -10.36 4.00 5.53
CA GLY A 126 -10.03 3.56 4.17
C GLY A 126 -10.13 2.03 4.00
N ASN A 127 -10.57 1.60 2.81
CA ASN A 127 -10.78 0.20 2.48
C ASN A 127 -9.83 -0.26 1.37
N ASP A 128 -9.61 -1.57 1.30
CA ASP A 128 -8.90 -2.20 0.17
C ASP A 128 -7.46 -1.67 -0.01
N ASN A 129 -6.78 -1.30 1.09
CA ASN A 129 -5.40 -0.82 1.04
C ASN A 129 -4.40 -1.95 1.32
N VAL A 130 -3.27 -1.93 0.61
CA VAL A 130 -2.13 -2.82 0.83
C VAL A 130 -0.90 -1.98 1.15
N PHE A 131 -0.45 -1.98 2.42
CA PHE A 131 0.74 -1.27 2.84
C PHE A 131 1.76 -2.26 3.41
N LEU A 132 2.97 -2.24 2.84
CA LEU A 132 4.03 -3.17 3.19
C LEU A 132 5.34 -2.42 3.43
N GLY A 133 5.89 -2.51 4.62
CA GLY A 133 7.16 -1.89 5.02
C GLY A 133 7.06 -1.16 6.35
N TYR A 134 8.20 -0.90 6.96
CA TYR A 134 8.29 -0.09 8.18
C TYR A 134 7.79 1.33 7.92
N ASN A 135 6.87 1.84 8.74
CA ASN A 135 6.23 3.16 8.58
C ASN A 135 5.55 3.39 7.21
N ALA A 136 5.24 2.35 6.46
CA ALA A 136 4.53 2.50 5.19
C ALA A 136 3.12 3.07 5.42
N GLY A 137 2.75 4.10 4.65
CA GLY A 137 1.44 4.76 4.76
C GLY A 137 1.26 5.68 5.98
N THR A 138 2.30 5.92 6.78
CA THR A 138 2.19 6.66 8.04
C THR A 138 2.93 7.99 8.03
N TYR A 139 4.06 8.08 7.32
CA TYR A 139 4.99 9.20 7.43
C TYR A 139 4.43 10.49 6.84
N SER A 140 4.39 11.56 7.63
CA SER A 140 4.06 12.97 7.33
C SER A 140 2.63 13.31 6.90
N VAL A 141 1.87 12.43 6.30
CA VAL A 141 0.44 12.65 5.99
C VAL A 141 -0.36 11.43 6.43
N ALA A 142 -1.29 11.63 7.33
CA ALA A 142 -2.18 10.57 7.79
C ALA A 142 -3.13 10.15 6.66
N THR A 143 -3.01 8.92 6.15
CA THR A 143 -3.97 8.35 5.20
C THR A 143 -5.22 7.92 5.95
N THR A 144 -6.16 8.84 6.15
CA THR A 144 -7.30 8.60 7.03
C THR A 144 -8.49 7.95 6.36
N THR A 145 -8.75 8.28 5.09
CA THR A 145 -9.97 7.83 4.37
C THR A 145 -9.69 7.25 2.98
N GLY A 146 -8.47 7.36 2.47
CA GLY A 146 -8.10 6.87 1.15
C GLY A 146 -8.25 5.36 1.01
N SER A 147 -8.74 4.90 -0.15
CA SER A 147 -9.02 3.49 -0.43
C SER A 147 -8.30 3.00 -1.70
N GLN A 148 -8.14 1.69 -1.81
CA GLN A 148 -7.56 1.05 -3.01
C GLN A 148 -6.12 1.49 -3.29
N ASN A 149 -5.35 1.79 -2.25
CA ASN A 149 -3.95 2.20 -2.39
C ASN A 149 -3.01 1.01 -2.18
N THR A 150 -1.92 0.99 -2.93
CA THR A 150 -0.81 0.04 -2.75
C THR A 150 0.45 0.81 -2.42
N VAL A 151 0.98 0.61 -1.21
CA VAL A 151 2.22 1.22 -0.73
C VAL A 151 3.22 0.14 -0.38
N LEU A 152 4.36 0.13 -1.05
CA LEU A 152 5.36 -0.92 -0.92
C LEU A 152 6.74 -0.31 -0.70
N GLY A 153 7.23 -0.41 0.52
CA GLY A 153 8.54 0.09 0.92
C GLY A 153 8.52 0.90 2.20
N SER A 154 9.67 0.95 2.88
CA SER A 154 9.83 1.70 4.11
C SER A 154 9.65 3.20 3.86
N TYR A 155 8.89 3.86 4.73
CA TYR A 155 8.52 5.29 4.64
C TYR A 155 7.74 5.69 3.37
N ALA A 156 7.45 4.76 2.46
CA ALA A 156 6.57 5.06 1.33
C ALA A 156 5.18 5.45 1.84
N ARG A 157 4.51 6.39 1.18
CA ARG A 157 3.24 6.96 1.67
C ARG A 157 2.36 7.48 0.54
N ILE A 158 1.13 7.81 0.89
CA ILE A 158 0.19 8.53 0.02
C ILE A 158 0.31 10.04 0.30
N GLY A 159 0.21 10.86 -0.73
CA GLY A 159 0.45 12.31 -0.65
C GLY A 159 -0.61 13.08 0.13
N ASN A 160 -1.88 12.68 0.04
CA ASN A 160 -2.99 13.32 0.76
C ASN A 160 -3.86 12.31 1.49
N ALA A 161 -4.50 12.74 2.57
CA ALA A 161 -5.27 11.89 3.47
C ALA A 161 -6.42 11.09 2.81
N GLY A 162 -7.02 11.63 1.76
CA GLY A 162 -8.15 11.03 1.03
C GLY A 162 -7.80 10.44 -0.33
N ASP A 163 -6.53 10.46 -0.73
CA ASP A 163 -6.10 9.93 -2.04
C ASP A 163 -6.42 8.45 -2.15
N SER A 164 -6.97 8.05 -3.28
CA SER A 164 -7.37 6.68 -3.58
C SER A 164 -6.80 6.24 -4.93
N ASN A 165 -6.72 4.92 -5.16
CA ASN A 165 -6.16 4.36 -6.39
C ASN A 165 -4.72 4.83 -6.66
N ALA A 166 -3.90 4.95 -5.64
CA ALA A 166 -2.49 5.30 -5.76
C ALA A 166 -1.60 4.07 -5.56
N VAL A 167 -0.53 3.98 -6.35
CA VAL A 167 0.53 2.98 -6.16
C VAL A 167 1.84 3.71 -5.88
N ALA A 168 2.48 3.40 -4.75
CA ALA A 168 3.78 3.93 -4.35
C ALA A 168 4.73 2.76 -4.03
N ILE A 169 5.81 2.61 -4.79
CA ILE A 169 6.77 1.51 -4.63
C ILE A 169 8.18 2.06 -4.52
N GLY A 170 8.85 1.76 -3.41
CA GLY A 170 10.21 2.15 -3.11
C GLY A 170 10.36 2.79 -1.73
N HIS A 171 11.56 3.24 -1.40
CA HIS A 171 11.85 3.89 -0.12
C HIS A 171 11.43 5.37 -0.17
N ASP A 172 10.67 5.86 0.83
CA ASP A 172 10.23 7.26 0.99
C ASP A 172 9.45 7.84 -0.23
N VAL A 173 8.89 6.98 -1.06
CA VAL A 173 8.11 7.38 -2.26
C VAL A 173 6.76 7.95 -1.88
N VAL A 174 6.34 9.02 -2.58
CA VAL A 174 5.03 9.64 -2.39
C VAL A 174 4.10 9.27 -3.53
N GLY A 175 3.08 8.46 -3.23
CA GLY A 175 2.01 8.12 -4.15
C GLY A 175 1.01 9.26 -4.32
N THR A 176 0.42 9.35 -5.50
CA THR A 176 -0.63 10.31 -5.85
C THR A 176 -1.83 9.57 -6.41
N ALA A 177 -3.04 10.01 -6.08
CA ALA A 177 -4.28 9.41 -6.58
C ALA A 177 -4.27 9.23 -8.11
N GLY A 178 -4.58 8.02 -8.58
CA GLY A 178 -4.63 7.71 -10.01
C GLY A 178 -3.27 7.54 -10.69
N PHE A 179 -2.17 7.42 -9.92
CA PHE A 179 -0.82 7.21 -10.45
C PHE A 179 -0.13 6.00 -9.83
N THR A 180 0.75 5.38 -10.62
CA THR A 180 1.80 4.50 -10.13
C THR A 180 3.10 5.29 -10.06
N THR A 181 3.71 5.36 -8.87
CA THR A 181 4.98 6.04 -8.62
C THR A 181 6.03 5.03 -8.15
N LEU A 182 7.20 5.02 -8.78
CA LEU A 182 8.33 4.17 -8.42
C LEU A 182 9.55 5.04 -8.16
N GLY A 183 10.33 4.73 -7.12
CA GLY A 183 11.55 5.48 -6.86
C GLY A 183 12.10 5.38 -5.45
N ASN A 184 12.74 6.45 -4.98
CA ASN A 184 13.40 6.52 -3.68
C ASN A 184 13.17 7.86 -2.95
N GLY A 185 12.10 8.58 -3.29
CA GLY A 185 11.74 9.86 -2.68
C GLY A 185 12.52 11.09 -3.22
N THR A 186 13.61 10.89 -3.93
CA THR A 186 14.41 11.96 -4.53
C THR A 186 14.48 11.89 -6.06
N ALA A 187 14.28 10.71 -6.62
CA ALA A 187 14.34 10.45 -8.05
C ALA A 187 13.21 9.49 -8.44
N ASP A 188 11.99 10.00 -8.44
CA ASP A 188 10.80 9.21 -8.67
C ASP A 188 10.32 9.33 -10.12
N ILE A 189 9.86 8.22 -10.67
CA ILE A 189 9.13 8.18 -11.95
C ILE A 189 7.69 7.78 -11.69
N ARG A 190 6.76 8.30 -12.49
CA ARG A 190 5.35 7.94 -12.35
C ARG A 190 4.63 7.91 -13.69
N ALA A 191 3.60 7.07 -13.76
CA ALA A 191 2.67 7.03 -14.86
C ALA A 191 1.24 7.19 -14.32
N ALA A 192 0.41 7.97 -15.01
CA ALA A 192 -1.01 8.02 -14.73
C ALA A 192 -1.65 6.68 -15.13
N HIS A 193 -2.62 6.21 -14.37
CA HIS A 193 -3.35 5.00 -14.71
C HIS A 193 -4.06 5.15 -16.07
N GLY A 194 -3.91 4.15 -16.93
CA GLY A 194 -4.41 4.21 -18.30
C GLY A 194 -3.48 4.92 -19.31
N ASN A 195 -2.31 5.42 -18.87
CA ASN A 195 -1.29 5.99 -19.75
C ASN A 195 -0.15 4.99 -19.99
N VAL A 196 0.43 5.01 -21.19
CA VAL A 196 1.54 4.12 -21.57
C VAL A 196 2.92 4.76 -21.35
N THR A 197 2.98 6.03 -20.97
CA THR A 197 4.24 6.77 -20.78
C THR A 197 4.56 7.01 -19.32
N TRP A 198 5.82 6.75 -18.93
CA TRP A 198 6.37 7.09 -17.63
C TRP A 198 6.99 8.48 -17.67
N ASN A 199 6.65 9.31 -16.71
CA ASN A 199 7.16 10.67 -16.57
C ASN A 199 8.05 10.77 -15.32
N THR A 200 9.08 11.60 -15.35
CA THR A 200 9.78 12.01 -14.15
C THR A 200 8.88 12.91 -13.31
N VAL A 201 8.93 12.77 -12.00
CA VAL A 201 8.25 13.70 -11.09
C VAL A 201 8.98 15.04 -11.16
N SER A 202 8.32 16.07 -11.72
CA SER A 202 8.87 17.41 -11.91
C SER A 202 8.20 18.38 -10.92
N ASP A 203 8.76 18.49 -9.72
CA ASP A 203 8.27 19.39 -8.68
C ASP A 203 9.12 20.67 -8.65
N GLN A 204 8.46 21.82 -8.56
CA GLN A 204 9.11 23.13 -8.46
C GLN A 204 10.07 23.23 -7.27
N ARG A 205 9.79 22.50 -6.18
CA ARG A 205 10.64 22.48 -4.97
C ARG A 205 12.05 21.93 -5.21
N TYR A 206 12.25 21.14 -6.27
CA TYR A 206 13.56 20.61 -6.67
C TYR A 206 14.29 21.52 -7.68
N LYS A 207 13.70 22.64 -8.07
CA LYS A 207 14.24 23.57 -9.06
C LYS A 207 14.55 24.89 -8.41
N LYS A 208 15.67 25.48 -8.77
CA LYS A 208 16.05 26.83 -8.38
C LYS A 208 16.21 27.70 -9.62
N ASP A 209 16.25 29.01 -9.42
CA ASP A 209 16.50 29.99 -10.48
C ASP A 209 15.51 29.88 -11.65
N ILE A 210 14.23 29.59 -11.32
CA ILE A 210 13.16 29.43 -12.30
C ILE A 210 12.82 30.80 -12.87
N VAL A 211 13.18 31.02 -14.12
CA VAL A 211 12.84 32.23 -14.87
C VAL A 211 12.07 31.85 -16.14
N ASN A 212 11.32 32.79 -16.68
CA ASN A 212 10.69 32.58 -17.99
C ASN A 212 11.77 32.39 -19.05
N SER A 213 11.62 31.36 -19.89
CA SER A 213 12.53 31.15 -21.02
C SER A 213 12.42 32.32 -21.99
N THR A 214 13.56 32.81 -22.44
CA THR A 214 13.66 33.77 -23.54
C THR A 214 13.68 33.08 -24.90
N ALA A 215 13.75 31.75 -24.95
CA ALA A 215 13.64 30.98 -26.16
C ALA A 215 12.19 31.07 -26.67
N GLY A 216 11.96 31.86 -27.66
CA GLY A 216 10.65 32.12 -28.27
C GLY A 216 10.40 31.29 -29.54
N LEU A 217 9.57 31.81 -30.44
CA LEU A 217 9.23 31.19 -31.73
C LEU A 217 10.44 30.87 -32.60
N SER A 218 11.54 31.64 -32.49
CA SER A 218 12.78 31.36 -33.19
C SER A 218 13.35 29.98 -32.87
N PHE A 219 13.41 29.62 -31.58
CA PHE A 219 13.84 28.29 -31.15
C PHE A 219 12.94 27.16 -31.70
N ILE A 220 11.64 27.39 -31.73
CA ILE A 220 10.69 26.40 -32.28
C ILE A 220 10.88 26.27 -33.78
N ASN A 221 11.14 27.37 -34.50
CA ASN A 221 11.37 27.37 -35.95
C ASN A 221 12.71 26.72 -36.34
N ASP A 222 13.69 26.72 -35.43
CA ASP A 222 14.99 26.06 -35.64
C ASP A 222 14.91 24.53 -35.44
N LEU A 223 13.85 24.04 -34.80
CA LEU A 223 13.60 22.61 -34.67
C LEU A 223 13.17 22.05 -36.03
N THR A 224 13.91 21.09 -36.54
CA THR A 224 13.62 20.43 -37.82
C THR A 224 12.96 19.07 -37.56
N PRO A 225 11.61 18.96 -37.65
CA PRO A 225 10.95 17.67 -37.53
C PRO A 225 11.37 16.76 -38.69
N ARG A 226 11.68 15.52 -38.35
CA ARG A 226 12.08 14.50 -39.32
C ARG A 226 11.03 13.42 -39.45
N THR A 227 10.92 12.82 -40.60
CA THR A 227 10.27 11.53 -40.80
C THR A 227 11.36 10.48 -40.98
N PHE A 228 11.23 9.35 -40.33
CA PHE A 228 12.22 8.29 -40.38
C PHE A 228 11.58 6.91 -40.25
N LYS A 229 12.32 5.90 -40.67
CA LYS A 229 12.05 4.50 -40.36
C LYS A 229 13.18 3.95 -39.52
N TYR A 230 12.86 3.00 -38.64
CA TYR A 230 13.90 2.30 -37.91
C TYR A 230 14.67 1.36 -38.85
N LYS A 231 15.98 1.27 -38.64
CA LYS A 231 16.87 0.32 -39.33
C LYS A 231 16.53 -1.12 -38.96
N ASN A 232 16.89 -2.04 -39.81
CA ASN A 232 16.93 -3.45 -39.48
C ASN A 232 18.04 -3.70 -38.46
N LEU A 233 17.92 -4.78 -37.67
CA LEU A 233 18.90 -5.12 -36.62
C LEU A 233 20.31 -5.38 -37.23
N GLY A 234 20.41 -5.89 -38.47
CA GLY A 234 21.65 -6.07 -39.17
C GLY A 234 22.29 -4.77 -39.72
N GLU A 235 21.54 -3.67 -39.78
CA GLU A 235 22.04 -2.35 -40.21
C GLU A 235 22.47 -1.45 -39.05
N LEU A 236 22.32 -1.93 -37.81
CA LEU A 236 22.78 -1.22 -36.62
C LEU A 236 24.31 -1.32 -36.51
N PRO A 237 24.97 -0.39 -35.79
CA PRO A 237 26.37 -0.55 -35.45
C PRO A 237 26.61 -1.84 -34.62
N GLU A 238 27.67 -2.57 -34.87
CA GLU A 238 28.01 -3.82 -34.19
C GLU A 238 28.18 -3.62 -32.67
N THR A 239 28.48 -2.40 -32.23
CA THR A 239 28.61 -2.02 -30.80
C THR A 239 27.28 -1.89 -30.09
N PHE A 240 26.15 -1.96 -30.78
CA PHE A 240 24.84 -1.84 -30.19
C PHE A 240 24.30 -3.20 -29.70
N ASN A 241 23.80 -3.28 -28.48
CA ASN A 241 23.26 -4.51 -27.90
C ASN A 241 22.12 -5.15 -28.72
N ALA A 242 21.45 -4.37 -29.56
CA ALA A 242 20.37 -4.85 -30.42
C ALA A 242 20.88 -5.34 -31.79
N TYR A 243 22.17 -5.17 -32.11
CA TYR A 243 22.74 -5.64 -33.39
C TYR A 243 22.62 -7.16 -33.51
N LYS A 244 22.21 -7.62 -34.69
CA LYS A 244 22.19 -9.03 -35.08
C LYS A 244 22.65 -9.11 -36.52
N ALA A 245 23.81 -9.74 -36.79
CA ALA A 245 24.33 -9.91 -38.12
C ALA A 245 23.28 -10.53 -39.07
N ASP A 246 23.19 -10.02 -40.27
CA ASP A 246 22.29 -10.47 -41.35
C ASP A 246 20.78 -10.47 -41.00
N SER A 247 20.37 -9.87 -39.90
CA SER A 247 18.95 -9.79 -39.51
C SER A 247 18.20 -8.73 -40.34
N THR A 248 17.07 -9.12 -40.90
CA THR A 248 16.11 -8.25 -41.56
C THR A 248 14.99 -7.75 -40.64
N ASP A 249 14.98 -8.15 -39.37
CA ASP A 249 14.01 -7.69 -38.37
C ASP A 249 14.22 -6.20 -38.11
N VAL A 250 13.14 -5.43 -38.09
CA VAL A 250 13.19 -3.98 -37.82
C VAL A 250 13.31 -3.71 -36.32
N PHE A 251 14.16 -2.77 -35.91
CA PHE A 251 14.48 -2.49 -34.50
C PHE A 251 13.27 -2.23 -33.61
N LYS A 252 12.28 -1.45 -34.07
CA LYS A 252 11.05 -1.16 -33.31
C LYS A 252 9.77 -1.43 -34.10
N ASN A 253 9.62 -0.78 -35.26
CA ASN A 253 8.44 -0.92 -36.09
C ASN A 253 8.80 -0.56 -37.55
N SER A 254 8.00 -1.04 -38.49
CA SER A 254 8.20 -0.82 -39.93
C SER A 254 7.50 0.42 -40.52
N VAL A 255 6.74 1.17 -39.67
CA VAL A 255 6.00 2.35 -40.11
C VAL A 255 6.89 3.59 -40.17
N THR A 256 6.45 4.63 -40.92
CA THR A 256 7.09 5.93 -40.91
C THR A 256 6.79 6.62 -39.57
N ASN A 257 7.83 7.03 -38.86
CA ASN A 257 7.76 7.75 -37.62
C ASN A 257 8.03 9.24 -37.83
N HIS A 258 7.51 10.08 -36.95
CA HIS A 258 7.77 11.51 -36.91
C HIS A 258 8.48 11.84 -35.59
N GLY A 259 9.49 12.70 -35.64
CA GLY A 259 10.24 13.08 -34.43
C GLY A 259 11.43 13.95 -34.73
N PHE A 260 12.29 14.14 -33.73
CA PHE A 260 13.54 14.90 -33.85
C PHE A 260 14.74 13.97 -33.72
N ILE A 261 15.80 14.27 -34.44
CA ILE A 261 17.08 13.58 -34.27
C ILE A 261 17.84 14.29 -33.13
N ALA A 262 18.20 13.54 -32.08
CA ALA A 262 18.82 14.11 -30.88
C ALA A 262 20.11 14.88 -31.17
N GLN A 263 20.89 14.47 -32.16
CA GLN A 263 22.13 15.14 -32.59
C GLN A 263 21.87 16.48 -33.28
N GLU A 264 20.68 16.67 -33.87
CA GLU A 264 20.29 17.91 -34.54
C GLU A 264 19.64 18.94 -33.62
N VAL A 265 19.22 18.52 -32.45
CA VAL A 265 18.62 19.39 -31.41
C VAL A 265 19.69 19.95 -30.44
N LYS A 266 20.92 19.46 -30.51
CA LYS A 266 22.06 19.98 -29.76
C LYS A 266 22.63 21.21 -30.48
N THR A 267 22.19 22.37 -30.11
CA THR A 267 22.89 23.65 -30.43
C THR A 267 23.20 24.35 -29.09
#